data_45b1f347ea7220c7b7d55df3297f8776
#
_entry.id   45b1f347ea7220c7b7d55df3297f8776
#
_cell.length_a   1.000
_cell.length_b   1.000
_cell.length_c   1.000
_cell.angle_alpha   90.00
_cell.angle_beta   90.00
_cell.angle_gamma   90.00
#
_symmetry.space_group_name_H-M   'P 1'
#
loop_
_entity.id
_entity.type
_entity.pdbx_description
1 polymer ?
#
loop_
_entity_poly.entity_id
_entity_poly.type
_entity_poly.pdbx_seq_one_letter_code
_entity_poly.pdbx_strand_id
1 'polypeptide(L)'
;AAYAEASIQIASEKLNESKRMLAKMKRLYELGEKGRPDVVQMESQVAEDEYNLTHQENVAKQSLLALKSAMNFPVDKELKIQINEEQKIQIDGERNLKLKAENEEVPESGVNYETVYQGFLHISPDLKSAEYEVERARYDYKIAKGRLLPSLSLGGGISTNYYKNLSQKGQYDGFASQFRNNQGEYLALTLSIPIYNSDRWHSVKKARNDWQLAQVNLEETRRKLHDQIAQAVMDAEGYAKELHQMQKKVASDSLAYHMSSRKFEEGMLSTFDLHTAAQTLLESRIKELQMQMLLIIKQRLVDYYQGENLIK
;
A
#
# COMPACT_ATOMS: atom_id res chain seq x y z
N ALA A 1 -0.68 -11.72 -3.87
CA ALA A 1 -0.20 -12.84 -4.69
C ALA A 1 0.16 -14.06 -3.82
N ALA A 2 1.11 -13.98 -2.86
CA ALA A 2 1.51 -15.10 -2.00
C ALA A 2 0.33 -15.73 -1.22
N TYR A 3 -0.55 -14.91 -0.65
CA TYR A 3 -1.79 -15.38 -0.01
C TYR A 3 -2.68 -16.17 -0.99
N ALA A 4 -2.81 -15.69 -2.23
CA ALA A 4 -3.64 -16.35 -3.22
C ALA A 4 -3.06 -17.71 -3.65
N GLU A 5 -1.74 -17.85 -3.75
CA GLU A 5 -1.09 -19.15 -4.00
C GLU A 5 -1.31 -20.16 -2.86
N ALA A 6 -1.17 -19.71 -1.61
CA ALA A 6 -1.46 -20.56 -0.45
C ALA A 6 -2.95 -20.94 -0.37
N SER A 7 -3.87 -20.05 -0.75
CA SER A 7 -5.30 -20.38 -0.82
C SER A 7 -5.63 -21.43 -1.89
N ILE A 8 -4.92 -21.43 -3.03
CA ILE A 8 -5.05 -22.49 -4.06
C ILE A 8 -4.65 -23.85 -3.47
N GLN A 9 -3.55 -23.91 -2.71
CA GLN A 9 -3.10 -25.16 -2.09
C GLN A 9 -4.19 -25.72 -1.15
N ILE A 10 -4.73 -24.88 -0.25
CA ILE A 10 -5.79 -25.27 0.68
C ILE A 10 -7.04 -25.76 -0.09
N ALA A 11 -7.45 -25.04 -1.15
CA ALA A 11 -8.60 -25.43 -1.97
C ALA A 11 -8.36 -26.77 -2.72
N SER A 12 -7.15 -26.98 -3.22
CA SER A 12 -6.74 -28.23 -3.88
C SER A 12 -6.74 -29.43 -2.92
N GLU A 13 -6.21 -29.26 -1.69
CA GLU A 13 -6.27 -30.30 -0.66
C GLU A 13 -7.71 -30.69 -0.34
N LYS A 14 -8.57 -29.70 -0.17
CA LYS A 14 -10.00 -29.90 0.09
C LYS A 14 -10.70 -30.65 -1.06
N LEU A 15 -10.47 -30.26 -2.30
CA LEU A 15 -11.01 -30.94 -3.47
C LEU A 15 -10.56 -32.42 -3.52
N ASN A 16 -9.28 -32.68 -3.26
CA ASN A 16 -8.74 -34.04 -3.25
C ASN A 16 -9.41 -34.90 -2.17
N GLU A 17 -9.66 -34.33 -1.00
CA GLU A 17 -10.37 -34.98 0.08
C GLU A 17 -11.83 -35.29 -0.31
N SER A 18 -12.56 -34.33 -0.87
CA SER A 18 -13.93 -34.51 -1.32
C SER A 18 -14.05 -35.56 -2.44
N LYS A 19 -13.09 -35.60 -3.37
CA LYS A 19 -13.03 -36.67 -4.40
C LYS A 19 -12.81 -38.05 -3.80
N ARG A 20 -11.95 -38.19 -2.78
CA ARG A 20 -11.75 -39.46 -2.07
C ARG A 20 -13.03 -39.89 -1.33
N MET A 21 -13.71 -38.93 -0.70
CA MET A 21 -14.96 -39.20 0.01
C MET A 21 -16.07 -39.61 -0.95
N LEU A 22 -16.19 -38.96 -2.11
CA LEU A 22 -17.15 -39.34 -3.17
C LEU A 22 -16.89 -40.77 -3.67
N ALA A 23 -15.62 -41.14 -3.91
CA ALA A 23 -15.29 -42.49 -4.34
C ALA A 23 -15.69 -43.53 -3.28
N LYS A 24 -15.45 -43.24 -2.00
CA LYS A 24 -15.89 -44.10 -0.88
C LYS A 24 -17.43 -44.17 -0.84
N MET A 25 -18.12 -43.06 -0.99
CA MET A 25 -19.58 -43.02 -0.98
C MET A 25 -20.21 -43.82 -2.12
N LYS A 26 -19.66 -43.74 -3.34
CA LYS A 26 -20.11 -44.56 -4.48
C LYS A 26 -19.99 -46.05 -4.21
N ARG A 27 -18.85 -46.48 -3.58
CA ARG A 27 -18.65 -47.86 -3.22
C ARG A 27 -19.62 -48.35 -2.14
N LEU A 28 -19.93 -47.53 -1.11
CA LEU A 28 -20.92 -47.85 -0.10
C LEU A 28 -22.34 -47.94 -0.68
N TYR A 29 -22.66 -47.12 -1.69
CA TYR A 29 -23.91 -47.19 -2.42
C TYR A 29 -24.02 -48.51 -3.23
N GLU A 30 -22.95 -48.91 -3.93
CA GLU A 30 -22.90 -50.18 -4.66
C GLU A 30 -23.08 -51.41 -3.75
N LEU A 31 -22.60 -51.31 -2.48
CA LEU A 31 -22.79 -52.35 -1.46
C LEU A 31 -24.17 -52.30 -0.78
N GLY A 32 -24.99 -51.27 -1.11
CA GLY A 32 -26.33 -51.10 -0.52
C GLY A 32 -26.35 -50.53 0.90
N GLU A 33 -25.21 -50.06 1.39
CA GLU A 33 -25.05 -49.48 2.74
C GLU A 33 -25.44 -47.98 2.82
N LYS A 34 -25.47 -47.28 1.68
CA LYS A 34 -25.82 -45.85 1.59
C LYS A 34 -26.84 -45.61 0.48
N GLY A 35 -27.58 -44.50 0.57
CA GLY A 35 -28.62 -44.14 -0.38
C GLY A 35 -28.09 -43.29 -1.55
N ARG A 36 -28.82 -43.24 -2.65
CA ARG A 36 -28.56 -42.35 -3.79
C ARG A 36 -28.45 -40.87 -3.38
N PRO A 37 -29.28 -40.35 -2.45
CA PRO A 37 -29.15 -38.97 -2.00
C PRO A 37 -27.77 -38.62 -1.43
N ASP A 38 -27.14 -39.54 -0.68
CA ASP A 38 -25.81 -39.33 -0.12
C ASP A 38 -24.73 -39.16 -1.21
N VAL A 39 -24.83 -39.96 -2.29
CA VAL A 39 -23.93 -39.86 -3.44
C VAL A 39 -24.10 -38.52 -4.15
N VAL A 40 -25.37 -38.13 -4.45
CA VAL A 40 -25.66 -36.87 -5.12
C VAL A 40 -25.19 -35.65 -4.31
N GLN A 41 -25.33 -35.72 -2.98
CA GLN A 41 -24.85 -34.66 -2.10
C GLN A 41 -23.30 -34.53 -2.16
N MET A 42 -22.59 -35.67 -2.20
CA MET A 42 -21.12 -35.66 -2.35
C MET A 42 -20.68 -35.21 -3.77
N GLU A 43 -21.45 -35.53 -4.82
CA GLU A 43 -21.22 -35.02 -6.17
C GLU A 43 -21.38 -33.50 -6.22
N SER A 44 -22.39 -32.96 -5.56
CA SER A 44 -22.58 -31.50 -5.41
C SER A 44 -21.42 -30.84 -4.68
N GLN A 45 -20.91 -31.49 -3.59
CA GLN A 45 -19.77 -31.00 -2.84
C GLN A 45 -18.49 -30.93 -3.69
N VAL A 46 -18.20 -31.99 -4.45
CA VAL A 46 -17.04 -31.99 -5.36
C VAL A 46 -17.14 -30.88 -6.38
N ALA A 47 -18.34 -30.65 -6.95
CA ALA A 47 -18.55 -29.58 -7.91
C ALA A 47 -18.34 -28.19 -7.27
N GLU A 48 -18.77 -27.98 -6.02
CA GLU A 48 -18.51 -26.76 -5.26
C GLU A 48 -17.03 -26.55 -4.98
N ASP A 49 -16.30 -27.60 -4.57
CA ASP A 49 -14.86 -27.52 -4.31
C ASP A 49 -14.06 -27.29 -5.62
N GLU A 50 -14.48 -27.84 -6.76
CA GLU A 50 -13.91 -27.54 -8.09
C GLU A 50 -14.15 -26.07 -8.49
N TYR A 51 -15.35 -25.56 -8.25
CA TYR A 51 -15.62 -24.14 -8.45
C TYR A 51 -14.74 -23.26 -7.56
N ASN A 52 -14.62 -23.58 -6.27
CA ASN A 52 -13.78 -22.85 -5.32
C ASN A 52 -12.31 -22.84 -5.73
N LEU A 53 -11.77 -23.98 -6.16
CA LEU A 53 -10.39 -24.05 -6.67
C LEU A 53 -10.20 -23.12 -7.89
N THR A 54 -11.09 -23.23 -8.88
CA THR A 54 -11.06 -22.37 -10.08
C THR A 54 -11.17 -20.89 -9.73
N HIS A 55 -12.02 -20.56 -8.75
CA HIS A 55 -12.13 -19.20 -8.26
C HIS A 55 -10.82 -18.68 -7.65
N GLN A 56 -10.17 -19.48 -6.77
CA GLN A 56 -8.89 -19.11 -6.17
C GLN A 56 -7.77 -18.96 -7.22
N GLU A 57 -7.73 -19.83 -8.23
CA GLU A 57 -6.79 -19.68 -9.36
C GLU A 57 -6.99 -18.37 -10.11
N ASN A 58 -8.24 -17.97 -10.35
CA ASN A 58 -8.53 -16.69 -11.01
C ASN A 58 -8.15 -15.50 -10.15
N VAL A 59 -8.42 -15.54 -8.84
CA VAL A 59 -7.98 -14.51 -7.87
C VAL A 59 -6.46 -14.40 -7.84
N ALA A 60 -5.75 -15.53 -7.88
CA ALA A 60 -4.28 -15.54 -7.93
C ALA A 60 -3.75 -14.88 -9.21
N LYS A 61 -4.32 -15.21 -10.38
CA LYS A 61 -3.95 -14.60 -11.67
C LYS A 61 -4.19 -13.08 -11.66
N GLN A 62 -5.33 -12.63 -11.13
CA GLN A 62 -5.64 -11.21 -11.00
C GLN A 62 -4.69 -10.49 -10.03
N SER A 63 -4.37 -11.12 -8.88
CA SER A 63 -3.43 -10.58 -7.90
C SER A 63 -2.01 -10.49 -8.47
N LEU A 64 -1.59 -11.46 -9.28
CA LEU A 64 -0.30 -11.45 -9.97
C LEU A 64 -0.25 -10.35 -11.02
N LEU A 65 -1.34 -10.17 -11.78
CA LEU A 65 -1.46 -9.08 -12.76
C LEU A 65 -1.39 -7.71 -12.08
N ALA A 66 -2.08 -7.53 -10.96
CA ALA A 66 -2.04 -6.30 -10.18
C ALA A 66 -0.61 -6.02 -9.66
N LEU A 67 0.10 -7.06 -9.19
CA LEU A 67 1.50 -6.94 -8.76
C LEU A 67 2.41 -6.54 -9.92
N LYS A 68 2.29 -7.19 -11.10
CA LYS A 68 3.05 -6.83 -12.29
C LYS A 68 2.80 -5.37 -12.70
N SER A 69 1.55 -4.94 -12.66
CA SER A 69 1.17 -3.56 -12.98
C SER A 69 1.80 -2.56 -11.98
N ALA A 70 1.76 -2.86 -10.68
CA ALA A 70 2.36 -2.01 -9.65
C ALA A 70 3.89 -1.90 -9.76
N MET A 71 4.55 -2.97 -10.25
CA MET A 71 6.00 -3.02 -10.49
C MET A 71 6.41 -2.51 -11.88
N ASN A 72 5.47 -2.10 -12.73
CA ASN A 72 5.71 -1.78 -14.13
C ASN A 72 6.38 -2.93 -14.90
N PHE A 73 6.07 -4.19 -14.50
CA PHE A 73 6.64 -5.40 -15.10
C PHE A 73 5.82 -5.84 -16.31
N PRO A 74 6.44 -6.25 -17.43
CA PRO A 74 5.73 -6.68 -18.63
C PRO A 74 4.77 -7.85 -18.34
N VAL A 75 3.54 -7.74 -18.83
CA VAL A 75 2.46 -8.71 -18.56
C VAL A 75 2.77 -10.08 -19.19
N ASP A 76 3.44 -10.09 -20.33
CA ASP A 76 3.82 -11.26 -21.12
C ASP A 76 4.96 -12.08 -20.51
N LYS A 77 5.76 -11.51 -19.60
CA LYS A 77 6.84 -12.21 -18.92
C LYS A 77 6.33 -12.94 -17.68
N GLU A 78 6.84 -14.15 -17.46
CA GLU A 78 6.53 -14.94 -16.26
C GLU A 78 7.20 -14.30 -15.03
N LEU A 79 6.43 -14.10 -13.96
CA LEU A 79 6.91 -13.64 -12.67
C LEU A 79 6.65 -14.76 -11.65
N LYS A 80 7.71 -15.32 -11.08
CA LYS A 80 7.63 -16.31 -10.00
C LYS A 80 7.87 -15.62 -8.67
N ILE A 81 6.95 -15.79 -7.75
CA ILE A 81 7.09 -15.30 -6.38
C ILE A 81 7.80 -16.36 -5.58
N GLN A 82 8.99 -16.06 -5.04
CA GLN A 82 9.65 -16.93 -4.07
C GLN A 82 9.35 -16.39 -2.67
N ILE A 83 8.68 -17.18 -1.87
CA ILE A 83 8.53 -16.93 -0.45
C ILE A 83 9.79 -17.51 0.22
N ASN A 84 10.59 -16.66 0.87
CA ASN A 84 11.78 -17.12 1.60
C ASN A 84 11.41 -18.18 2.62
N GLU A 85 12.29 -19.17 2.82
CA GLU A 85 12.02 -20.33 3.72
C GLU A 85 11.75 -19.92 5.17
N GLU A 86 12.27 -18.79 5.63
CA GLU A 86 11.94 -18.18 6.93
C GLU A 86 10.51 -17.61 7.00
N GLN A 87 9.88 -17.39 5.86
CA GLN A 87 8.49 -16.95 5.69
C GLN A 87 7.58 -18.07 5.19
N LYS A 88 8.11 -19.29 5.03
CA LYS A 88 7.28 -20.48 4.80
C LYS A 88 6.37 -20.62 6.02
N ILE A 89 5.17 -20.14 5.84
CA ILE A 89 4.04 -20.56 6.61
C ILE A 89 4.09 -22.09 6.56
N GLN A 90 4.39 -22.73 7.67
CA GLN A 90 4.34 -24.19 7.77
C GLN A 90 2.89 -24.62 7.56
N ILE A 91 2.51 -24.75 6.28
CA ILE A 91 1.30 -25.45 5.87
C ILE A 91 1.65 -26.95 5.89
N ASP A 92 2.27 -27.40 6.95
CA ASP A 92 2.49 -28.82 7.18
C ASP A 92 1.21 -29.41 7.82
N GLY A 93 0.30 -29.80 6.94
CA GLY A 93 -0.72 -30.74 7.30
C GLY A 93 -0.02 -32.04 7.73
N GLU A 94 -0.19 -32.45 8.98
CA GLU A 94 0.14 -33.74 9.60
C GLU A 94 1.44 -33.88 10.37
N ARG A 95 2.27 -32.90 10.62
CA ARG A 95 3.37 -33.06 11.55
C ARG A 95 3.08 -32.52 12.94
N ASN A 96 2.72 -33.46 13.82
CA ASN A 96 2.76 -33.36 15.28
C ASN A 96 1.90 -32.26 15.90
N LEU A 97 0.59 -32.52 15.99
CA LEU A 97 -0.24 -32.11 17.10
C LEU A 97 0.34 -32.63 18.42
N LYS A 98 1.56 -32.28 18.76
CA LYS A 98 1.93 -32.19 20.17
C LYS A 98 1.30 -30.89 20.64
N LEU A 99 0.11 -31.00 21.21
CA LEU A 99 -0.45 -30.05 22.14
C LEU A 99 0.62 -29.70 23.20
N LYS A 100 1.45 -28.73 22.91
CA LYS A 100 1.97 -27.84 23.93
C LYS A 100 0.84 -26.82 24.20
N ALA A 101 -0.25 -27.36 24.74
CA ALA A 101 -1.12 -26.61 25.58
C ALA A 101 -0.28 -26.37 26.84
N GLU A 102 -0.02 -25.10 27.06
CA GLU A 102 0.06 -24.49 28.38
C GLU A 102 0.90 -23.23 28.25
N ASN A 103 0.21 -22.05 28.34
CA ASN A 103 0.78 -20.79 28.78
C ASN A 103 2.03 -20.22 28.09
N GLU A 104 2.10 -20.19 26.79
CA GLU A 104 2.92 -19.18 26.14
C GLU A 104 2.04 -17.92 25.98
N GLU A 105 2.20 -17.02 26.95
CA GLU A 105 1.78 -15.63 26.79
C GLU A 105 2.34 -15.14 25.47
N VAL A 106 1.46 -14.57 24.63
CA VAL A 106 1.89 -13.86 23.43
C VAL A 106 2.93 -12.85 23.89
N PRO A 107 4.18 -12.91 23.43
CA PRO A 107 5.17 -11.93 23.85
C PRO A 107 4.56 -10.55 23.55
N GLU A 108 4.31 -9.76 24.57
CA GLU A 108 4.06 -8.35 24.38
C GLU A 108 5.27 -7.84 23.63
N SER A 109 5.08 -7.52 22.35
CA SER A 109 6.11 -6.84 21.60
C SER A 109 6.26 -5.51 22.30
N GLY A 110 7.23 -5.40 23.21
CA GLY A 110 7.46 -4.20 24.00
C GLY A 110 7.99 -3.04 23.17
N VAL A 111 7.54 -2.94 21.92
CA VAL A 111 7.85 -1.85 21.01
C VAL A 111 7.02 -0.65 21.43
N ASN A 112 7.66 0.24 22.18
CA ASN A 112 7.03 1.50 22.53
C ASN A 112 6.91 2.36 21.26
N TYR A 113 5.66 2.61 20.82
CA TYR A 113 5.38 3.44 19.64
C TYR A 113 6.04 4.82 19.72
N GLU A 114 6.20 5.38 20.92
CA GLU A 114 6.86 6.67 21.10
C GLU A 114 8.34 6.63 20.72
N THR A 115 9.04 5.53 21.04
CA THR A 115 10.44 5.33 20.63
C THR A 115 10.57 5.21 19.12
N VAL A 116 9.65 4.49 18.47
CA VAL A 116 9.59 4.36 17.01
C VAL A 116 9.32 5.73 16.37
N TYR A 117 8.35 6.46 16.90
CA TYR A 117 8.00 7.80 16.41
C TYR A 117 9.20 8.76 16.48
N GLN A 118 9.86 8.84 17.63
CA GLN A 118 11.04 9.72 17.79
C GLN A 118 12.18 9.35 16.83
N GLY A 119 12.40 8.06 16.61
CA GLY A 119 13.38 7.58 15.61
C GLY A 119 13.00 7.99 14.18
N PHE A 120 11.73 7.84 13.80
CA PHE A 120 11.27 8.11 12.44
C PHE A 120 11.16 9.60 12.10
N LEU A 121 11.02 10.49 13.09
CA LEU A 121 10.97 11.94 12.86
C LEU A 121 12.17 12.44 12.03
N HIS A 122 13.37 11.86 12.22
CA HIS A 122 14.57 12.26 11.49
C HIS A 122 14.68 11.67 10.09
N ILE A 123 13.94 10.61 9.80
CA ILE A 123 14.04 9.85 8.55
C ILE A 123 12.89 10.20 7.61
N SER A 124 11.71 10.53 8.14
CA SER A 124 10.46 10.73 7.39
C SER A 124 10.61 11.72 6.24
N PRO A 125 10.40 11.29 4.97
CA PRO A 125 10.43 12.17 3.81
C PRO A 125 9.29 13.19 3.83
N ASP A 126 8.11 12.78 4.29
CA ASP A 126 6.92 13.63 4.33
C ASP A 126 7.09 14.78 5.31
N LEU A 127 7.71 14.51 6.47
CA LEU A 127 8.00 15.53 7.46
C LEU A 127 9.04 16.53 6.92
N LYS A 128 10.12 16.05 6.30
CA LYS A 128 11.12 16.91 5.66
C LYS A 128 10.51 17.77 4.56
N SER A 129 9.64 17.20 3.76
CA SER A 129 8.92 17.95 2.72
C SER A 129 8.09 19.08 3.33
N ALA A 130 7.34 18.80 4.41
CA ALA A 130 6.55 19.80 5.11
C ALA A 130 7.44 20.89 5.76
N GLU A 131 8.61 20.54 6.30
CA GLU A 131 9.59 21.50 6.84
C GLU A 131 10.13 22.42 5.74
N TYR A 132 10.48 21.89 4.58
CA TYR A 132 10.90 22.71 3.43
C TYR A 132 9.79 23.61 2.91
N GLU A 133 8.53 23.18 2.96
CA GLU A 133 7.39 24.04 2.60
C GLU A 133 7.24 25.23 3.56
N VAL A 134 7.45 25.03 4.85
CA VAL A 134 7.49 26.13 5.85
C VAL A 134 8.63 27.11 5.51
N GLU A 135 9.81 26.57 5.20
CA GLU A 135 10.96 27.39 4.86
C GLU A 135 10.75 28.17 3.54
N ARG A 136 10.20 27.52 2.53
CA ARG A 136 9.79 28.15 1.27
C ARG A 136 8.83 29.32 1.52
N ALA A 137 7.75 29.08 2.25
CA ALA A 137 6.75 30.10 2.54
C ALA A 137 7.34 31.25 3.37
N ARG A 138 8.31 30.98 4.26
CA ARG A 138 9.07 32.00 4.98
C ARG A 138 9.89 32.88 4.04
N TYR A 139 10.54 32.30 3.03
CA TYR A 139 11.28 33.06 2.02
C TYR A 139 10.35 33.86 1.11
N ASP A 140 9.20 33.31 0.72
CA ASP A 140 8.19 34.02 -0.06
C ASP A 140 7.68 35.25 0.71
N TYR A 141 7.48 35.14 2.03
CA TYR A 141 7.15 36.29 2.87
C TYR A 141 8.28 37.33 2.91
N LYS A 142 9.56 36.90 3.00
CA LYS A 142 10.71 37.82 2.91
C LYS A 142 10.77 38.52 1.55
N ILE A 143 10.53 37.80 0.46
CA ILE A 143 10.48 38.34 -0.91
C ILE A 143 9.36 39.39 -1.03
N ALA A 144 8.16 39.06 -0.52
CA ALA A 144 7.04 40.01 -0.54
C ALA A 144 7.37 41.29 0.22
N LYS A 145 8.03 41.19 1.39
CA LYS A 145 8.54 42.36 2.12
C LYS A 145 9.60 43.13 1.33
N GLY A 146 10.53 42.42 0.68
CA GLY A 146 11.57 43.05 -0.15
C GLY A 146 11.02 43.90 -1.27
N ARG A 147 9.83 43.57 -1.83
CA ARG A 147 9.16 44.34 -2.85
C ARG A 147 8.63 45.71 -2.35
N LEU A 148 8.61 45.94 -1.05
CA LEU A 148 8.29 47.26 -0.47
C LEU A 148 9.53 48.17 -0.41
N LEU A 149 10.73 47.62 -0.58
CA LEU A 149 11.99 48.39 -0.57
C LEU A 149 12.25 49.04 -1.95
N PRO A 150 13.08 50.09 -1.98
CA PRO A 150 13.57 50.65 -3.23
C PRO A 150 14.31 49.61 -4.07
N SER A 151 14.10 49.61 -5.37
CA SER A 151 14.84 48.76 -6.32
C SER A 151 15.73 49.61 -7.22
N LEU A 152 16.96 49.13 -7.41
CA LEU A 152 17.94 49.71 -8.31
C LEU A 152 18.14 48.75 -9.48
N SER A 153 17.95 49.25 -10.71
CA SER A 153 18.17 48.49 -11.93
C SER A 153 19.15 49.17 -12.84
N LEU A 154 20.08 48.39 -13.41
CA LEU A 154 21.03 48.83 -14.43
C LEU A 154 20.59 48.15 -15.74
N GLY A 155 20.35 48.95 -16.75
CA GLY A 155 20.00 48.50 -18.09
C GLY A 155 20.95 49.12 -19.11
N GLY A 156 21.30 48.36 -20.12
CA GLY A 156 22.07 48.87 -21.25
C GLY A 156 21.61 48.23 -22.54
N GLY A 157 21.76 48.89 -23.64
CA GLY A 157 21.37 48.38 -24.93
C GLY A 157 21.96 49.15 -26.09
N ILE A 158 21.92 48.52 -27.24
CA ILE A 158 22.26 49.12 -28.54
C ILE A 158 20.94 49.21 -29.31
N SER A 159 20.64 50.37 -29.85
CA SER A 159 19.46 50.63 -30.67
C SER A 159 19.82 51.27 -31.96
N THR A 160 19.08 50.98 -33.00
CA THR A 160 19.15 51.64 -34.29
C THR A 160 17.75 51.79 -34.84
N ASN A 161 17.53 52.76 -35.68
CA ASN A 161 16.24 52.97 -36.31
C ASN A 161 16.38 53.26 -37.83
N TYR A 162 15.39 52.82 -38.57
CA TYR A 162 15.22 53.14 -39.98
C TYR A 162 13.89 53.85 -40.13
N TYR A 163 13.89 54.99 -40.83
CA TYR A 163 12.66 55.72 -41.18
C TYR A 163 12.66 56.17 -42.64
N LYS A 164 11.50 56.20 -43.27
CA LYS A 164 11.24 56.74 -44.60
C LYS A 164 9.92 57.50 -44.58
N ASN A 165 9.97 58.76 -44.84
CA ASN A 165 8.74 59.55 -44.96
C ASN A 165 8.10 59.34 -46.36
N LEU A 166 6.94 58.74 -46.43
CA LEU A 166 6.27 58.38 -47.67
C LEU A 166 5.59 59.64 -48.34
N SER A 167 5.38 60.73 -47.59
CA SER A 167 4.71 61.89 -48.05
C SER A 167 5.67 62.96 -48.65
N GLN A 168 6.96 62.82 -48.41
CA GLN A 168 7.97 63.72 -48.96
C GLN A 168 8.87 63.01 -49.97
N LYS A 169 8.93 63.52 -51.19
CA LYS A 169 9.84 63.07 -52.24
C LYS A 169 11.24 63.62 -51.97
N GLY A 170 11.90 63.17 -50.92
CA GLY A 170 13.28 63.52 -50.61
C GLY A 170 14.18 62.32 -50.84
N GLN A 171 15.49 62.57 -50.99
CA GLN A 171 16.50 61.53 -51.08
C GLN A 171 16.82 61.10 -49.65
N TYR A 172 16.43 59.87 -49.28
CA TYR A 172 16.73 59.28 -47.99
C TYR A 172 17.86 58.32 -48.16
N ASP A 173 18.72 58.21 -47.11
CA ASP A 173 19.73 57.21 -47.06
C ASP A 173 19.13 55.81 -47.07
N GLY A 174 19.80 54.89 -47.76
CA GLY A 174 19.37 53.49 -47.80
C GLY A 174 19.37 52.84 -46.44
N PHE A 175 18.61 51.73 -46.28
CA PHE A 175 18.46 50.98 -45.03
C PHE A 175 19.82 50.71 -44.36
N ALA A 176 20.82 50.22 -45.10
CA ALA A 176 22.14 49.85 -44.54
C ALA A 176 22.91 51.08 -44.00
N SER A 177 22.75 52.26 -44.67
CA SER A 177 23.35 53.49 -44.21
C SER A 177 22.70 54.00 -42.94
N GLN A 178 21.36 54.08 -42.93
CA GLN A 178 20.62 54.47 -41.70
C GLN A 178 20.84 53.51 -40.53
N PHE A 179 20.85 52.20 -40.81
CA PHE A 179 21.06 51.22 -39.77
C PHE A 179 22.40 51.38 -39.07
N ARG A 180 23.44 51.69 -39.82
CA ARG A 180 24.79 51.91 -39.30
C ARG A 180 24.95 53.30 -38.66
N ASN A 181 24.43 54.33 -39.27
CA ASN A 181 24.61 55.69 -38.86
C ASN A 181 23.69 56.15 -37.71
N ASN A 182 22.55 55.48 -37.56
CA ASN A 182 21.57 55.73 -36.48
C ASN A 182 21.80 54.80 -35.27
N GLN A 183 22.93 54.10 -35.19
CA GLN A 183 23.26 53.25 -34.03
C GLN A 183 23.55 54.16 -32.83
N GLY A 184 22.80 53.91 -31.75
CA GLY A 184 22.98 54.54 -30.46
C GLY A 184 23.15 53.50 -29.36
N GLU A 185 24.04 53.78 -28.45
CA GLU A 185 24.30 52.99 -27.25
C GLU A 185 23.76 53.76 -26.05
N TYR A 186 23.13 53.05 -25.12
CA TYR A 186 22.70 53.66 -23.86
C TYR A 186 23.00 52.81 -22.68
N LEU A 187 23.30 53.47 -21.55
CA LEU A 187 23.41 52.92 -20.23
C LEU A 187 22.48 53.69 -19.30
N ALA A 188 21.58 52.98 -18.62
CA ALA A 188 20.58 53.61 -17.74
C ALA A 188 20.64 52.96 -16.35
N LEU A 189 20.75 53.82 -15.32
CA LEU A 189 20.63 53.44 -13.92
C LEU A 189 19.30 54.00 -13.40
N THR A 190 18.37 53.09 -13.02
CA THR A 190 17.02 53.46 -12.59
C THR A 190 16.81 53.08 -11.13
N LEU A 191 16.55 54.06 -10.27
CA LEU A 191 16.12 53.88 -8.88
C LEU A 191 14.60 54.04 -8.80
N SER A 192 13.91 52.95 -8.38
CA SER A 192 12.46 52.96 -8.20
C SER A 192 12.12 52.86 -6.71
N ILE A 193 11.45 53.88 -6.16
CA ILE A 193 11.05 53.97 -4.76
C ILE A 193 9.52 53.87 -4.69
N PRO A 194 8.95 52.74 -4.21
CA PRO A 194 7.52 52.61 -4.03
C PRO A 194 7.06 53.42 -2.81
N ILE A 195 6.27 54.45 -2.99
CA ILE A 195 5.73 55.28 -1.89
C ILE A 195 4.53 54.58 -1.27
N TYR A 196 3.57 54.16 -2.07
CA TYR A 196 2.40 53.39 -1.65
C TYR A 196 1.91 52.50 -2.80
N ASN A 197 1.68 51.22 -2.47
CA ASN A 197 1.06 50.27 -3.40
C ASN A 197 0.25 49.26 -2.60
N SER A 198 -1.08 49.35 -2.70
CA SER A 198 -2.04 48.49 -2.02
C SER A 198 -1.79 47.01 -2.29
N ASP A 199 -1.51 46.63 -3.55
CA ASP A 199 -1.32 45.24 -3.96
C ASP A 199 -0.05 44.62 -3.33
N ARG A 200 1.00 45.42 -3.16
CA ARG A 200 2.22 44.97 -2.46
C ARG A 200 1.94 44.69 -0.99
N TRP A 201 1.17 45.57 -0.31
CA TRP A 201 0.77 45.36 1.07
C TRP A 201 -0.14 44.13 1.25
N HIS A 202 -1.08 43.93 0.30
CA HIS A 202 -1.89 42.71 0.29
C HIS A 202 -1.05 41.46 0.06
N SER A 203 -0.09 41.52 -0.86
CA SER A 203 0.84 40.40 -1.10
C SER A 203 1.66 40.05 0.14
N VAL A 204 2.12 41.02 0.92
CA VAL A 204 2.83 40.77 2.19
C VAL A 204 1.93 40.09 3.22
N LYS A 205 0.67 40.57 3.37
CA LYS A 205 -0.30 39.97 4.28
C LYS A 205 -0.62 38.53 3.84
N LYS A 206 -0.85 38.33 2.55
CA LYS A 206 -1.10 36.99 1.99
C LYS A 206 0.07 36.04 2.26
N ALA A 207 1.27 36.44 1.90
CA ALA A 207 2.46 35.62 2.11
C ALA A 207 2.73 35.29 3.60
N ARG A 208 2.36 36.21 4.52
CA ARG A 208 2.39 35.94 5.95
C ARG A 208 1.40 34.84 6.34
N ASN A 209 0.16 34.93 5.84
CA ASN A 209 -0.87 33.92 6.11
C ASN A 209 -0.48 32.57 5.51
N ASP A 210 0.08 32.55 4.31
CA ASP A 210 0.55 31.33 3.65
C ASP A 210 1.69 30.66 4.47
N TRP A 211 2.59 31.46 5.04
CA TRP A 211 3.62 30.95 5.95
C TRP A 211 3.01 30.37 7.24
N GLN A 212 2.03 31.03 7.84
CA GLN A 212 1.32 30.51 9.02
C GLN A 212 0.57 29.21 8.70
N LEU A 213 -0.06 29.14 7.53
CA LEU A 213 -0.73 27.94 7.04
C LEU A 213 0.27 26.77 6.86
N ALA A 214 1.43 27.04 6.28
CA ALA A 214 2.48 26.02 6.15
C ALA A 214 2.93 25.48 7.52
N GLN A 215 3.04 26.32 8.55
CA GLN A 215 3.35 25.90 9.91
C GLN A 215 2.26 24.97 10.50
N VAL A 216 1.00 25.32 10.30
CA VAL A 216 -0.13 24.49 10.74
C VAL A 216 -0.14 23.13 10.02
N ASN A 217 0.14 23.13 8.71
CA ASN A 217 0.24 21.91 7.92
C ASN A 217 1.40 21.00 8.39
N LEU A 218 2.53 21.58 8.80
CA LEU A 218 3.63 20.84 9.39
C LEU A 218 3.20 20.14 10.70
N GLU A 219 2.52 20.85 11.58
CA GLU A 219 2.01 20.27 12.83
C GLU A 219 0.93 19.20 12.57
N GLU A 220 0.12 19.38 11.55
CA GLU A 220 -0.85 18.37 11.13
C GLU A 220 -0.12 17.12 10.59
N THR A 221 0.93 17.29 9.78
CA THR A 221 1.73 16.19 9.27
C THR A 221 2.41 15.42 10.41
N ARG A 222 2.93 16.10 11.42
CA ARG A 222 3.50 15.47 12.63
C ARG A 222 2.47 14.63 13.37
N ARG A 223 1.28 15.17 13.59
CA ARG A 223 0.20 14.43 14.27
C ARG A 223 -0.25 13.22 13.47
N LYS A 224 -0.45 13.37 12.15
CA LYS A 224 -0.81 12.25 11.27
C LYS A 224 0.24 11.14 11.33
N LEU A 225 1.51 11.51 11.29
CA LEU A 225 2.61 10.55 11.39
C LEU A 225 2.63 9.82 12.74
N HIS A 226 2.43 10.55 13.84
CA HIS A 226 2.31 9.97 15.17
C HIS A 226 1.17 8.94 15.23
N ASP A 227 -0.02 9.33 14.75
CA ASP A 227 -1.20 8.47 14.78
C ASP A 227 -1.01 7.23 13.88
N GLN A 228 -0.38 7.39 12.71
CA GLN A 228 -0.08 6.26 11.81
C GLN A 228 0.89 5.26 12.43
N ILE A 229 1.92 5.73 13.12
CA ILE A 229 2.89 4.85 13.80
C ILE A 229 2.23 4.15 14.98
N ALA A 230 1.47 4.89 15.81
CA ALA A 230 0.74 4.31 16.92
C ALA A 230 -0.23 3.22 16.42
N GLN A 231 -0.98 3.51 15.36
CA GLN A 231 -1.90 2.55 14.74
C GLN A 231 -1.17 1.32 14.20
N ALA A 232 -0.01 1.51 13.55
CA ALA A 232 0.77 0.39 13.01
C ALA A 232 1.27 -0.56 14.10
N VAL A 233 1.75 -0.02 15.21
CA VAL A 233 2.21 -0.83 16.37
C VAL A 233 1.03 -1.55 17.01
N MET A 234 -0.09 -0.83 17.26
CA MET A 234 -1.30 -1.45 17.82
C MET A 234 -1.89 -2.54 16.92
N ASP A 235 -1.89 -2.31 15.61
CA ASP A 235 -2.33 -3.32 14.63
C ASP A 235 -1.44 -4.56 14.67
N ALA A 236 -0.12 -4.41 14.72
CA ALA A 236 0.81 -5.54 14.79
C ALA A 236 0.58 -6.38 16.04
N GLU A 237 0.40 -5.74 17.20
CA GLU A 237 0.07 -6.44 18.45
C GLU A 237 -1.32 -7.08 18.41
N GLY A 238 -2.30 -6.39 17.86
CA GLY A 238 -3.67 -6.89 17.70
C GLY A 238 -3.70 -8.16 16.84
N TYR A 239 -3.10 -8.10 15.65
CA TYR A 239 -3.05 -9.27 14.75
C TYR A 239 -2.22 -10.43 15.32
N ALA A 240 -1.18 -10.18 16.12
CA ALA A 240 -0.45 -11.24 16.81
C ALA A 240 -1.35 -12.00 17.81
N LYS A 241 -2.15 -11.25 18.60
CA LYS A 241 -3.12 -11.85 19.55
C LYS A 241 -4.25 -12.58 18.80
N GLU A 242 -4.78 -11.99 17.74
CA GLU A 242 -5.83 -12.61 16.90
C GLU A 242 -5.33 -13.89 16.23
N LEU A 243 -4.12 -13.89 15.69
CA LEU A 243 -3.50 -15.09 15.09
C LEU A 243 -3.39 -16.22 16.10
N HIS A 244 -2.90 -15.94 17.32
CA HIS A 244 -2.81 -16.94 18.37
C HIS A 244 -4.18 -17.58 18.72
N GLN A 245 -5.24 -16.76 18.80
CA GLN A 245 -6.60 -17.28 19.05
C GLN A 245 -7.11 -18.07 17.83
N MET A 246 -6.80 -17.63 16.61
CA MET A 246 -7.20 -18.34 15.39
C MET A 246 -6.50 -19.71 15.29
N GLN A 247 -5.22 -19.81 15.66
CA GLN A 247 -4.50 -21.10 15.72
C GLN A 247 -5.15 -22.07 16.70
N LYS A 248 -5.57 -21.60 17.88
CA LYS A 248 -6.33 -22.43 18.83
C LYS A 248 -7.66 -22.90 18.24
N LYS A 249 -8.35 -22.00 17.51
CA LYS A 249 -9.60 -22.34 16.83
C LYS A 249 -9.37 -23.41 15.76
N VAL A 250 -8.37 -23.25 14.91
CA VAL A 250 -8.03 -24.24 13.86
C VAL A 250 -7.69 -25.59 14.45
N ALA A 251 -6.94 -25.64 15.54
CA ALA A 251 -6.65 -26.90 16.25
C ALA A 251 -7.93 -27.59 16.75
N SER A 252 -8.86 -26.81 17.32
CA SER A 252 -10.15 -27.34 17.80
C SER A 252 -11.05 -27.80 16.66
N ASP A 253 -11.14 -27.02 15.58
CA ASP A 253 -11.95 -27.37 14.39
C ASP A 253 -11.37 -28.60 13.68
N SER A 254 -10.03 -28.75 13.63
CA SER A 254 -9.35 -29.92 13.09
C SER A 254 -9.69 -31.19 13.89
N LEU A 255 -9.63 -31.09 15.22
CA LEU A 255 -10.01 -32.20 16.09
C LEU A 255 -11.48 -32.56 15.91
N ALA A 256 -12.38 -31.57 15.87
CA ALA A 256 -13.80 -31.76 15.65
C ALA A 256 -14.08 -32.45 14.30
N TYR A 257 -13.41 -32.02 13.24
CA TYR A 257 -13.51 -32.66 11.93
C TYR A 257 -13.03 -34.12 11.95
N HIS A 258 -11.88 -34.41 12.56
CA HIS A 258 -11.39 -35.78 12.69
C HIS A 258 -12.35 -36.69 13.49
N MET A 259 -12.95 -36.18 14.56
CA MET A 259 -13.97 -36.92 15.32
C MET A 259 -15.23 -37.16 14.48
N SER A 260 -15.68 -36.15 13.71
CA SER A 260 -16.83 -36.24 12.80
C SER A 260 -16.57 -37.24 11.68
N SER A 261 -15.37 -37.26 11.11
CA SER A 261 -14.95 -38.22 10.09
C SER A 261 -15.01 -39.68 10.61
N ARG A 262 -14.52 -39.93 11.82
CA ARG A 262 -14.60 -41.26 12.45
C ARG A 262 -16.04 -41.70 12.69
N LYS A 263 -16.89 -40.81 13.27
CA LYS A 263 -18.32 -41.10 13.48
C LYS A 263 -19.05 -41.40 12.19
N PHE A 264 -18.70 -40.66 11.12
CA PHE A 264 -19.23 -40.91 9.79
C PHE A 264 -18.82 -42.27 9.23
N GLU A 265 -17.56 -42.69 9.44
CA GLU A 265 -17.06 -44.02 9.05
C GLU A 265 -17.78 -45.15 9.76
N GLU A 266 -18.18 -44.92 11.01
CA GLU A 266 -18.96 -45.88 11.84
C GLU A 266 -20.47 -45.78 11.55
N GLY A 267 -20.88 -44.92 10.59
CA GLY A 267 -22.32 -44.76 10.20
C GLY A 267 -23.13 -43.97 11.23
N MET A 268 -22.51 -43.32 12.21
CA MET A 268 -23.18 -42.60 13.29
C MET A 268 -23.41 -41.10 12.98
N LEU A 269 -22.90 -40.62 11.86
CA LEU A 269 -23.04 -39.21 11.46
C LEU A 269 -23.54 -39.07 10.03
N SER A 270 -24.32 -38.02 9.77
CA SER A 270 -24.82 -37.75 8.44
C SER A 270 -23.73 -37.15 7.53
N THR A 271 -23.90 -37.30 6.21
CA THR A 271 -23.03 -36.66 5.20
C THR A 271 -23.03 -35.13 5.33
N PHE A 272 -24.20 -34.56 5.69
CA PHE A 272 -24.34 -33.12 5.89
C PHE A 272 -23.54 -32.62 7.08
N ASP A 273 -23.58 -33.31 8.22
CA ASP A 273 -22.82 -32.90 9.41
C ASP A 273 -21.31 -32.99 9.20
N LEU A 274 -20.84 -34.06 8.50
CA LEU A 274 -19.43 -34.19 8.12
C LEU A 274 -19.00 -33.02 7.21
N HIS A 275 -19.83 -32.69 6.21
CA HIS A 275 -19.57 -31.55 5.32
C HIS A 275 -19.50 -30.23 6.09
N THR A 276 -20.40 -29.99 7.02
CA THR A 276 -20.42 -28.80 7.86
C THR A 276 -19.13 -28.68 8.68
N ALA A 277 -18.67 -29.77 9.29
CA ALA A 277 -17.41 -29.80 10.03
C ALA A 277 -16.19 -29.51 9.12
N ALA A 278 -16.18 -30.10 7.91
CA ALA A 278 -15.12 -29.86 6.93
C ALA A 278 -15.09 -28.39 6.45
N GLN A 279 -16.27 -27.81 6.20
CA GLN A 279 -16.41 -26.40 5.80
C GLN A 279 -15.94 -25.45 6.91
N THR A 280 -16.30 -25.71 8.16
CA THR A 280 -15.85 -24.94 9.32
C THR A 280 -14.32 -24.95 9.45
N LEU A 281 -13.69 -26.12 9.29
CA LEU A 281 -12.24 -26.25 9.31
C LEU A 281 -11.59 -25.46 8.14
N LEU A 282 -12.14 -25.56 6.93
CA LEU A 282 -11.64 -24.82 5.77
C LEU A 282 -11.66 -23.31 6.01
N GLU A 283 -12.80 -22.80 6.47
CA GLU A 283 -12.96 -21.38 6.77
C GLU A 283 -11.98 -20.89 7.86
N SER A 284 -11.77 -21.67 8.91
CA SER A 284 -10.84 -21.30 9.96
C SER A 284 -9.39 -21.33 9.48
N ARG A 285 -8.98 -22.29 8.64
CA ARG A 285 -7.64 -22.32 8.01
C ARG A 285 -7.40 -21.11 7.08
N ILE A 286 -8.40 -20.75 6.28
CA ILE A 286 -8.30 -19.57 5.41
C ILE A 286 -8.16 -18.30 6.23
N LYS A 287 -8.91 -18.16 7.33
CA LYS A 287 -8.80 -17.02 8.24
C LYS A 287 -7.45 -16.98 8.95
N GLU A 288 -6.93 -18.09 9.39
CA GLU A 288 -5.59 -18.19 9.98
C GLU A 288 -4.52 -17.68 8.99
N LEU A 289 -4.55 -18.18 7.76
CA LEU A 289 -3.64 -17.73 6.71
C LEU A 289 -3.76 -16.21 6.46
N GLN A 290 -4.99 -15.69 6.44
CA GLN A 290 -5.23 -14.25 6.29
C GLN A 290 -4.62 -13.45 7.45
N MET A 291 -4.80 -13.89 8.70
CA MET A 291 -4.23 -13.24 9.89
C MET A 291 -2.70 -13.28 9.88
N GLN A 292 -2.10 -14.40 9.47
CA GLN A 292 -0.64 -14.52 9.32
C GLN A 292 -0.10 -13.50 8.32
N MET A 293 -0.74 -13.37 7.15
CA MET A 293 -0.31 -12.41 6.14
C MET A 293 -0.47 -10.95 6.59
N LEU A 294 -1.57 -10.64 7.28
CA LEU A 294 -1.78 -9.31 7.84
C LEU A 294 -0.74 -8.97 8.90
N LEU A 295 -0.42 -9.91 9.78
CA LEU A 295 0.61 -9.74 10.80
C LEU A 295 1.97 -9.43 10.16
N ILE A 296 2.39 -10.21 9.15
CA ILE A 296 3.64 -9.97 8.43
C ILE A 296 3.69 -8.57 7.84
N ILE A 297 2.60 -8.13 7.17
CA ILE A 297 2.52 -6.79 6.57
C ILE A 297 2.65 -5.71 7.66
N LYS A 298 1.96 -5.89 8.79
CA LYS A 298 1.99 -4.88 9.87
C LYS A 298 3.33 -4.86 10.60
N GLN A 299 3.97 -6.00 10.80
CA GLN A 299 5.33 -6.07 11.34
C GLN A 299 6.33 -5.36 10.41
N ARG A 300 6.28 -5.63 9.10
CA ARG A 300 7.14 -4.93 8.13
C ARG A 300 6.89 -3.42 8.08
N LEU A 301 5.66 -2.99 8.30
CA LEU A 301 5.35 -1.56 8.42
C LEU A 301 5.98 -0.95 9.68
N VAL A 302 5.98 -1.66 10.80
CA VAL A 302 6.67 -1.22 12.02
C VAL A 302 8.20 -1.19 11.80
N ASP A 303 8.78 -2.21 11.17
CA ASP A 303 10.21 -2.26 10.80
C ASP A 303 10.60 -1.04 9.93
N TYR A 304 9.74 -0.68 8.96
CA TYR A 304 9.92 0.54 8.16
C TYR A 304 9.95 1.81 9.01
N TYR A 305 9.04 1.93 9.97
CA TYR A 305 9.04 3.09 10.88
C TYR A 305 10.21 3.08 11.86
N GLN A 306 10.82 1.94 12.12
CA GLN A 306 12.09 1.84 12.86
C GLN A 306 13.31 2.21 12.02
N GLY A 307 13.14 2.41 10.72
CA GLY A 307 14.21 2.76 9.78
C GLY A 307 14.98 1.54 9.25
N GLU A 308 14.44 0.33 9.41
CA GLU A 308 15.04 -0.85 8.82
C GLU A 308 14.83 -0.90 7.30
N ASN A 309 15.86 -1.37 6.60
CA ASN A 309 15.81 -1.49 5.15
C ASN A 309 14.91 -2.68 4.78
N LEU A 310 13.74 -2.41 4.17
CA LEU A 310 12.78 -3.44 3.72
C LEU A 310 13.29 -4.27 2.54
N ILE A 311 14.34 -3.80 1.85
CA ILE A 311 14.97 -4.47 0.69
C ILE A 311 16.31 -5.02 1.16
N LYS A 312 16.32 -6.29 1.50
CA LYS A 312 17.55 -7.09 1.63
C LYS A 312 17.66 -8.06 0.50
#